data_87fd120735521df820230e5343515e3d
#
_entry.id   87fd120735521df820230e5343515e3d
#
_cell.length_a   1.000
_cell.length_b   1.000
_cell.length_c   1.000
_cell.angle_alpha   90.00
_cell.angle_beta   90.00
_cell.angle_gamma   90.00
#
_symmetry.space_group_name_H-M   'P 1'
#
loop_
_entity.id
_entity.type
_entity.pdbx_description
1 polymer ?
#
loop_
_entity_poly.entity_id
_entity_poly.type
_entity_poly.pdbx_seq_one_letter_code
_entity_poly.pdbx_strand_id
1 'polypeptide(L)'
;MYGYLADAVVIFHVLYVAYVVVGQLAIIAAAPFKTRWARNPWFRFTHLAAIGIVAVEAIMGWRCPLSTWEEKLRLLGGGTFDSSESFMGRIFHNLLFIDGMPEGFFTVLHLSMTVLVIQGLVMYPPRWFRLGGRPAEHGSNPLLA
;
A
#
# COMPACT_ATOMS: atom_id res chain seq x y z
N MET A 1 -11.02 1.22 28.55
CA MET A 1 -9.62 1.12 28.09
C MET A 1 -9.53 0.37 26.76
N TYR A 2 -10.08 -0.84 26.63
CA TYR A 2 -10.03 -1.63 25.38
C TYR A 2 -10.68 -0.93 24.17
N GLY A 3 -11.77 -0.18 24.37
CA GLY A 3 -12.41 0.59 23.30
C GLY A 3 -11.46 1.60 22.63
N TYR A 4 -10.73 2.38 23.42
CA TYR A 4 -9.76 3.35 22.89
C TYR A 4 -8.60 2.67 22.14
N LEU A 5 -8.19 1.46 22.57
CA LEU A 5 -7.19 0.68 21.85
C LEU A 5 -7.74 0.17 20.52
N ALA A 6 -9.00 -0.27 20.47
CA ALA A 6 -9.65 -0.66 19.24
C ALA A 6 -9.73 0.52 18.25
N ASP A 7 -10.12 1.71 18.74
CA ASP A 7 -10.18 2.91 17.92
C ASP A 7 -8.78 3.33 17.40
N ALA A 8 -7.74 3.18 18.20
CA ALA A 8 -6.36 3.42 17.77
C ALA A 8 -5.94 2.45 16.63
N VAL A 9 -6.33 1.17 16.71
CA VAL A 9 -6.10 0.19 15.64
C VAL A 9 -6.85 0.58 14.38
N VAL A 10 -8.09 1.04 14.47
CA VAL A 10 -8.87 1.54 13.32
C VAL A 10 -8.17 2.73 12.67
N ILE A 11 -7.75 3.72 13.45
CA ILE A 11 -7.04 4.90 12.93
C ILE A 11 -5.75 4.48 12.20
N PHE A 12 -4.97 3.59 12.82
CA PHE A 12 -3.75 3.08 12.20
C PHE A 12 -4.07 2.35 10.88
N HIS A 13 -5.13 1.54 10.84
CA HIS A 13 -5.55 0.81 9.65
C HIS A 13 -5.98 1.78 8.53
N VAL A 14 -6.76 2.83 8.86
CA VAL A 14 -7.13 3.87 7.88
C VAL A 14 -5.90 4.58 7.33
N LEU A 15 -4.95 4.95 8.19
CA LEU A 15 -3.70 5.58 7.76
C LEU A 15 -2.86 4.66 6.88
N TYR A 16 -2.84 3.37 7.17
CA TYR A 16 -2.15 2.37 6.36
C TYR A 16 -2.77 2.26 4.95
N VAL A 17 -4.09 2.14 4.86
CA VAL A 17 -4.82 2.12 3.58
C VAL A 17 -4.61 3.42 2.82
N ALA A 18 -4.72 4.57 3.51
CA ALA A 18 -4.46 5.88 2.91
C ALA A 18 -3.03 5.99 2.38
N TYR A 19 -2.03 5.50 3.12
CA TYR A 19 -0.63 5.47 2.67
C TYR A 19 -0.47 4.69 1.36
N VAL A 20 -1.11 3.53 1.24
CA VAL A 20 -1.04 2.72 0.00
C VAL A 20 -1.76 3.42 -1.16
N VAL A 21 -2.99 3.88 -0.95
CA VAL A 21 -3.81 4.47 -2.03
C VAL A 21 -3.26 5.84 -2.45
N VAL A 22 -3.10 6.76 -1.49
CA VAL A 22 -2.63 8.13 -1.76
C VAL A 22 -1.18 8.10 -2.24
N GLY A 23 -0.35 7.22 -1.67
CA GLY A 23 1.03 7.01 -2.10
C GLY A 23 1.09 6.57 -3.57
N GLN A 24 0.25 5.64 -4.00
CA GLN A 24 0.19 5.21 -5.40
C GLN A 24 -0.29 6.33 -6.33
N LEU A 25 -1.36 7.03 -5.96
CA LEU A 25 -1.85 8.16 -6.75
C LEU A 25 -0.80 9.27 -6.88
N ALA A 26 -0.10 9.56 -5.80
CA ALA A 26 0.98 10.54 -5.80
C ALA A 26 2.16 10.12 -6.69
N ILE A 27 2.52 8.82 -6.70
CA ILE A 27 3.52 8.27 -7.61
C ILE A 27 3.10 8.44 -9.07
N ILE A 28 1.85 8.09 -9.40
CA ILE A 28 1.32 8.21 -10.75
C ILE A 28 1.30 9.69 -11.19
N ALA A 29 0.80 10.59 -10.34
CA ALA A 29 0.77 12.02 -10.61
C ALA A 29 2.17 12.63 -10.77
N ALA A 30 3.15 12.16 -10.02
CA ALA A 30 4.53 12.64 -10.07
C ALA A 30 5.35 12.07 -11.25
N ALA A 31 4.86 11.02 -11.90
CA ALA A 31 5.56 10.34 -12.98
C ALA A 31 5.93 11.25 -14.16
N PRO A 32 5.02 12.08 -14.73
CA PRO A 32 5.35 12.98 -15.83
C PRO A 32 6.35 14.05 -15.45
N PHE A 33 6.40 14.47 -14.18
CA PHE A 33 7.29 15.54 -13.69
C PHE A 33 8.67 15.04 -13.28
N LYS A 34 8.95 13.73 -13.36
CA LYS A 34 10.23 13.09 -12.98
C LYS A 34 10.74 13.50 -11.59
N THR A 35 9.85 13.74 -10.65
CA THR A 35 10.15 14.28 -9.33
C THR A 35 11.08 13.36 -8.53
N ARG A 36 12.00 13.95 -7.77
CA ARG A 36 13.04 13.19 -7.04
C ARG A 36 12.46 12.34 -5.91
N TRP A 37 11.45 12.84 -5.20
CA TRP A 37 10.85 12.15 -4.06
C TRP A 37 10.08 10.88 -4.47
N ALA A 38 9.36 10.91 -5.61
CA ALA A 38 8.64 9.76 -6.13
C ALA A 38 9.57 8.61 -6.55
N ARG A 39 10.86 8.89 -6.71
CA ARG A 39 11.92 7.92 -7.03
C ARG A 39 12.80 7.60 -5.83
N ASN A 40 12.43 8.05 -4.62
CA ASN A 40 13.12 7.70 -3.40
C ASN A 40 12.99 6.19 -3.16
N PRO A 41 14.11 5.44 -3.07
CA PRO A 41 14.08 4.00 -2.91
C PRO A 41 13.40 3.56 -1.61
N TRP A 42 13.59 4.28 -0.52
CA TRP A 42 12.96 3.97 0.77
C TRP A 42 11.44 4.06 0.69
N PHE A 43 10.92 5.14 0.12
CA PHE A 43 9.47 5.31 -0.08
C PHE A 43 8.89 4.21 -0.97
N ARG A 44 9.58 3.90 -2.08
CA ARG A 44 9.14 2.84 -3.00
C ARG A 44 9.16 1.46 -2.36
N PHE A 45 10.21 1.17 -1.58
CA PHE A 45 10.36 -0.12 -0.93
C PHE A 45 9.31 -0.31 0.18
N THR A 46 9.12 0.68 1.05
CA THR A 46 8.09 0.61 2.10
C THR A 46 6.68 0.55 1.53
N HIS A 47 6.41 1.29 0.44
CA HIS A 47 5.14 1.25 -0.25
C HIS A 47 4.86 -0.12 -0.88
N LEU A 48 5.87 -0.71 -1.56
CA LEU A 48 5.76 -2.05 -2.13
C LEU A 48 5.59 -3.12 -1.04
N ALA A 49 6.31 -3.02 0.07
CA ALA A 49 6.17 -3.94 1.19
C ALA A 49 4.76 -3.86 1.81
N ALA A 50 4.23 -2.64 1.97
CA ALA A 50 2.89 -2.43 2.49
C ALA A 50 1.82 -3.11 1.61
N ILE A 51 1.80 -2.83 0.30
CA ILE A 51 0.82 -3.45 -0.58
C ILE A 51 1.06 -4.96 -0.74
N GLY A 52 2.32 -5.41 -0.69
CA GLY A 52 2.70 -6.82 -0.74
C GLY A 52 2.08 -7.64 0.39
N ILE A 53 2.06 -7.11 1.62
CA ILE A 53 1.39 -7.76 2.76
C ILE A 53 -0.10 -7.94 2.45
N VAL A 54 -0.79 -6.89 2.01
CA VAL A 54 -2.21 -6.95 1.67
C VAL A 54 -2.49 -7.92 0.52
N ALA A 55 -1.60 -7.97 -0.48
CA ALA A 55 -1.73 -8.92 -1.59
C ALA A 55 -1.63 -10.38 -1.13
N VAL A 56 -0.68 -10.68 -0.24
CA VAL A 56 -0.51 -12.03 0.34
C VAL A 56 -1.75 -12.40 1.16
N GLU A 57 -2.25 -11.51 2.01
CA GLU A 57 -3.49 -11.73 2.77
C GLU A 57 -4.68 -12.03 1.83
N ALA A 58 -4.82 -11.25 0.76
CA ALA A 58 -5.91 -11.42 -0.22
C ALA A 58 -5.81 -12.76 -0.99
N ILE A 59 -4.59 -13.18 -1.39
CA ILE A 59 -4.37 -14.44 -2.10
C ILE A 59 -4.60 -15.65 -1.18
N MET A 60 -4.16 -15.56 0.09
CA MET A 60 -4.31 -16.63 1.06
C MET A 60 -5.72 -16.70 1.67
N GLY A 61 -6.58 -15.73 1.40
CA GLY A 61 -7.90 -15.61 2.02
C GLY A 61 -7.81 -15.31 3.53
N TRP A 62 -6.68 -14.73 3.99
CA TRP A 62 -6.50 -14.40 5.39
C TRP A 62 -7.16 -13.07 5.72
N ARG A 63 -7.76 -13.02 6.90
CA ARG A 63 -8.26 -11.74 7.42
C ARG A 63 -7.08 -10.89 7.89
N CYS A 64 -7.14 -9.61 7.55
CA CYS A 64 -6.12 -8.66 7.97
C CYS A 64 -5.90 -8.72 9.50
N PRO A 65 -4.65 -8.83 9.99
CA PRO A 65 -4.34 -8.86 11.41
C PRO A 65 -4.89 -7.66 12.18
N LEU A 66 -4.88 -6.47 11.56
CA LEU A 66 -5.42 -5.26 12.17
C LEU A 66 -6.92 -5.36 12.43
N SER A 67 -7.69 -5.94 11.49
CA SER A 67 -9.13 -6.20 11.69
C SER A 67 -9.36 -7.22 12.80
N THR A 68 -8.53 -8.26 12.87
CA THR A 68 -8.61 -9.27 13.92
C THR A 68 -8.28 -8.69 15.31
N TRP A 69 -7.32 -7.77 15.38
CA TRP A 69 -6.98 -7.09 16.64
C TRP A 69 -8.09 -6.13 17.06
N GLU A 70 -8.66 -5.39 16.14
CA GLU A 70 -9.82 -4.53 16.41
C GLU A 70 -10.97 -5.35 17.02
N GLU A 71 -11.35 -6.45 16.36
CA GLU A 71 -12.40 -7.36 16.83
C GLU A 71 -12.13 -7.84 18.26
N LYS A 72 -10.95 -8.38 18.53
CA LYS A 72 -10.57 -8.87 19.87
C LYS A 72 -10.66 -7.77 20.93
N LEU A 73 -10.19 -6.57 20.61
CA LEU A 73 -10.21 -5.44 21.56
C LEU A 73 -11.63 -4.97 21.83
N ARG A 74 -12.51 -4.93 20.83
CA ARG A 74 -13.92 -4.58 21.03
C ARG A 74 -14.66 -5.60 21.87
N LEU A 75 -14.46 -6.89 21.62
CA LEU A 75 -15.03 -7.97 22.40
C LEU A 75 -14.55 -7.95 23.86
N LEU A 76 -13.25 -7.73 24.11
CA LEU A 76 -12.69 -7.57 25.45
C LEU A 76 -13.22 -6.32 26.18
N GLY A 77 -13.65 -5.32 25.42
CA GLY A 77 -14.29 -4.12 25.95
C GLY A 77 -15.78 -4.28 26.28
N GLY A 78 -16.36 -5.46 26.06
CA GLY A 78 -17.79 -5.73 26.25
C GLY A 78 -18.68 -5.17 25.14
N GLY A 79 -18.09 -4.76 24.01
CA GLY A 79 -18.79 -4.33 22.80
C GLY A 79 -19.18 -5.50 21.89
N THR A 80 -20.04 -5.21 20.91
CA THR A 80 -20.36 -6.12 19.82
C THR A 80 -19.48 -5.80 18.61
N PHE A 81 -19.12 -6.81 17.82
CA PHE A 81 -18.39 -6.67 16.58
C PHE A 81 -18.99 -7.58 15.52
N ASP A 82 -19.37 -7.00 14.40
CA ASP A 82 -19.84 -7.78 13.25
C ASP A 82 -18.63 -8.23 12.42
N SER A 83 -18.32 -9.52 12.51
CA SER A 83 -17.23 -10.14 11.79
C SER A 83 -17.59 -10.54 10.37
N SER A 84 -18.85 -10.40 9.95
CA SER A 84 -19.32 -10.75 8.61
C SER A 84 -18.84 -9.76 7.56
N GLU A 85 -18.55 -8.52 7.95
CA GLU A 85 -18.05 -7.49 7.04
C GLU A 85 -16.54 -7.30 7.16
N SER A 86 -15.88 -7.14 6.00
CA SER A 86 -14.49 -6.74 5.97
C SER A 86 -14.31 -5.29 6.47
N PHE A 87 -13.11 -4.93 6.92
CA PHE A 87 -12.80 -3.56 7.31
C PHE A 87 -13.15 -2.54 6.21
N MET A 88 -12.80 -2.86 4.97
CA MET A 88 -13.13 -2.02 3.82
C MET A 88 -14.65 -1.97 3.59
N GLY A 89 -15.38 -3.07 3.78
CA GLY A 89 -16.84 -3.11 3.69
C GLY A 89 -17.46 -2.10 4.67
N ARG A 90 -17.04 -2.11 5.94
CA ARG A 90 -17.52 -1.15 6.94
C ARG A 90 -17.20 0.31 6.59
N ILE A 91 -16.01 0.59 6.04
CA ILE A 91 -15.68 1.95 5.57
C ILE A 91 -16.59 2.37 4.42
N PHE A 92 -16.79 1.51 3.43
CA PHE A 92 -17.66 1.80 2.29
C PHE A 92 -19.12 1.99 2.72
N HIS A 93 -19.61 1.12 3.63
CA HIS A 93 -20.94 1.28 4.24
C HIS A 93 -21.08 2.64 4.95
N ASN A 94 -20.16 2.97 5.87
CA ASN A 94 -20.26 4.17 6.70
C ASN A 94 -19.97 5.48 5.94
N LEU A 95 -19.13 5.44 4.93
CA LEU A 95 -18.69 6.65 4.21
C LEU A 95 -19.50 6.90 2.93
N LEU A 96 -19.85 5.86 2.20
CA LEU A 96 -20.49 5.94 0.90
C LEU A 96 -21.93 5.41 0.91
N PHE A 97 -22.41 4.90 2.03
CA PHE A 97 -23.74 4.26 2.17
C PHE A 97 -23.98 3.14 1.15
N ILE A 98 -22.92 2.42 0.78
CA ILE A 98 -22.97 1.31 -0.18
C ILE A 98 -22.96 0.01 0.61
N ASP A 99 -24.08 -0.72 0.58
CA ASP A 99 -24.27 -2.01 1.24
C ASP A 99 -24.06 -3.18 0.28
N GLY A 100 -23.73 -4.34 0.84
CA GLY A 100 -23.81 -5.61 0.11
C GLY A 100 -22.70 -5.84 -0.93
N MET A 101 -21.55 -5.19 -0.79
CA MET A 101 -20.41 -5.48 -1.65
C MET A 101 -19.93 -6.93 -1.43
N PRO A 102 -19.83 -7.75 -2.47
CA PRO A 102 -19.34 -9.11 -2.33
C PRO A 102 -17.87 -9.12 -1.88
N GLU A 103 -17.49 -10.09 -1.04
CA GLU A 103 -16.09 -10.21 -0.54
C GLU A 103 -15.07 -10.28 -1.69
N GLY A 104 -15.42 -10.92 -2.80
CA GLY A 104 -14.58 -10.99 -3.99
C GLY A 104 -14.25 -9.62 -4.61
N PHE A 105 -15.12 -8.61 -4.44
CA PHE A 105 -14.85 -7.26 -4.91
C PHE A 105 -13.60 -6.66 -4.25
N PHE A 106 -13.49 -6.81 -2.93
CA PHE A 106 -12.32 -6.29 -2.20
C PHE A 106 -11.04 -7.03 -2.56
N THR A 107 -11.11 -8.34 -2.80
CA THR A 107 -9.97 -9.12 -3.28
C THR A 107 -9.49 -8.61 -4.64
N VAL A 108 -10.39 -8.41 -5.59
CA VAL A 108 -10.06 -7.85 -6.91
C VAL A 108 -9.47 -6.44 -6.79
N LEU A 109 -10.03 -5.60 -5.91
CA LEU A 109 -9.54 -4.24 -5.67
C LEU A 109 -8.08 -4.26 -5.14
N HIS A 110 -7.77 -5.11 -4.15
CA HIS A 110 -6.42 -5.23 -3.60
C HIS A 110 -5.42 -5.78 -4.62
N LEU A 111 -5.80 -6.79 -5.38
CA LEU A 111 -4.96 -7.35 -6.45
C LEU A 111 -4.73 -6.34 -7.57
N SER A 112 -5.75 -5.60 -7.97
CA SER A 112 -5.62 -4.53 -8.98
C SER A 112 -4.66 -3.43 -8.50
N MET A 113 -4.77 -3.01 -7.23
CA MET A 113 -3.84 -2.04 -6.65
C MET A 113 -2.41 -2.59 -6.62
N THR A 114 -2.23 -3.87 -6.30
CA THR A 114 -0.92 -4.53 -6.32
C THR A 114 -0.31 -4.50 -7.72
N VAL A 115 -1.08 -4.83 -8.75
CA VAL A 115 -0.63 -4.77 -10.16
C VAL A 115 -0.21 -3.34 -10.53
N LEU A 116 -1.00 -2.32 -10.14
CA LEU A 116 -0.67 -0.91 -10.39
C LEU A 116 0.63 -0.49 -9.70
N VAL A 117 0.89 -0.96 -8.48
CA VAL A 117 2.15 -0.68 -7.76
C VAL A 117 3.33 -1.32 -8.46
N ILE A 118 3.22 -2.59 -8.86
CA ILE A 118 4.27 -3.31 -9.60
C ILE A 118 4.53 -2.63 -10.95
N GLN A 119 3.49 -2.27 -11.69
CA GLN A 119 3.60 -1.54 -12.95
C GLN A 119 4.32 -0.20 -12.75
N GLY A 120 3.94 0.55 -11.71
CA GLY A 120 4.61 1.81 -11.37
C GLY A 120 6.09 1.62 -11.00
N LEU A 121 6.45 0.49 -10.38
CA LEU A 121 7.85 0.15 -10.07
C LEU A 121 8.65 -0.15 -11.34
N VAL A 122 8.07 -0.90 -12.28
CA VAL A 122 8.71 -1.27 -13.56
C VAL A 122 8.87 -0.05 -14.44
N MET A 123 7.84 0.77 -14.61
CA MET A 123 7.88 1.94 -15.49
C MET A 123 8.76 3.07 -14.94
N TYR A 124 8.82 3.21 -13.60
CA TYR A 124 9.57 4.27 -12.91
C TYR A 124 10.45 3.65 -11.81
N PRO A 125 11.54 2.94 -12.19
CA PRO A 125 12.40 2.26 -11.23
C PRO A 125 13.04 3.25 -10.25
N PRO A 126 13.28 2.84 -8.99
CA PRO A 126 13.99 3.63 -8.01
C PRO A 126 15.43 3.89 -8.46
N ARG A 127 16.02 4.97 -7.96
CA ARG A 127 17.33 5.45 -8.44
C ARG A 127 18.49 4.46 -8.24
N TRP A 128 18.36 3.51 -7.32
CA TRP A 128 19.40 2.50 -7.08
C TRP A 128 19.66 1.58 -8.27
N PHE A 129 18.65 1.25 -9.04
CA PHE A 129 18.83 0.40 -10.23
C PHE A 129 19.59 1.08 -11.38
N ARG A 130 19.86 2.39 -11.29
CA ARG A 130 20.62 3.13 -12.31
C ARG A 130 22.10 3.32 -11.98
N LEU A 131 22.56 2.91 -10.80
CA LEU A 131 23.97 3.06 -10.42
C LEU A 131 24.88 1.95 -10.98
N GLY A 132 24.34 0.95 -11.66
CA GLY A 132 25.07 -0.19 -12.22
C GLY A 132 25.43 -0.11 -13.71
N GLY A 133 25.41 1.06 -14.36
CA GLY A 133 25.61 1.10 -15.79
C GLY A 133 26.09 2.43 -16.37
N ARG A 134 27.33 2.82 -16.06
CA ARG A 134 28.24 3.53 -16.99
C ARG A 134 29.67 3.25 -16.57
N PRO A 135 30.42 2.47 -17.33
CA PRO A 135 31.87 2.57 -17.30
C PRO A 135 32.20 4.01 -17.68
N ALA A 136 33.04 4.67 -16.88
CA ALA A 136 33.65 5.93 -17.30
C ALA A 136 34.34 5.68 -18.62
N GLU A 137 33.86 6.31 -19.70
CA GLU A 137 34.69 6.48 -20.90
C GLU A 137 35.87 7.30 -20.44
N HIS A 138 36.98 6.60 -20.29
CA HIS A 138 38.27 7.19 -20.13
C HIS A 138 38.59 7.85 -21.49
N GLY A 139 38.39 9.17 -21.53
CA GLY A 139 38.69 9.99 -22.68
C GLY A 139 40.16 9.77 -23.06
N SER A 140 40.40 9.02 -24.14
CA SER A 140 41.65 9.05 -24.84
C SER A 140 41.86 10.47 -25.40
N ASN A 141 42.74 11.19 -24.76
CA ASN A 141 43.21 12.49 -25.23
C ASN A 141 44.07 12.31 -26.49
N PRO A 142 43.64 12.77 -27.68
CA PRO A 142 44.40 12.56 -28.92
C PRO A 142 45.40 13.70 -29.22
N LEU A 143 46.00 14.29 -28.20
CA LEU A 143 46.97 15.39 -28.38
C LEU A 143 48.38 15.01 -27.89
N LEU A 144 48.86 13.81 -28.21
CA LEU A 144 50.30 13.49 -28.14
C LEU A 144 50.62 12.58 -29.31
N ALA A 145 50.70 13.18 -30.52
CA ALA A 145 51.46 12.71 -31.64
C ALA A 145 52.18 13.91 -32.27
#